data_0ab094ecb4775ca6601a5d10071f27d4
#
_entry.id   0ab094ecb4775ca6601a5d10071f27d4
#
_cell.length_a   1.000
_cell.length_b   1.000
_cell.length_c   1.000
_cell.angle_alpha   90.00
_cell.angle_beta   90.00
_cell.angle_gamma   90.00
#
_symmetry.space_group_name_H-M   'P 1'
#
loop_
_entity.id
_entity.type
_entity.pdbx_description
1 polymer ?
#
loop_
_entity_poly.entity_id
_entity_poly.type
_entity_poly.pdbx_seq_one_letter_code
_entity_poly.pdbx_strand_id
1 'polypeptide(L)'
;MSSRQLKIGITCHPSVGGSGILASELGEELAARGHEIHFISHAEPFRLPRDQPRIHFHPVKVNDYDLFKYPDYTLPLSVKMAEVSAAHQLDILHVHYAVPHATAAMLAMSMLPVFKRPRVIVTLHGTDVMLLGCDAGYGPAIRHALDAADGVTTVSQFLKGQVRTHLDYMGNVEVIPNFFAPQKPTRTRDAVRAELGLAPGEAMILHASNLRPVKRIDLLLQTVAQIRPRESFKLVVLAGGDSSGLVAEAAKLGVVDRIIVREKVTAIEDYLNAADLGLFTSEMESFCLSILEAMTFGCPSVAFAVGGIPEVVESGKHGVLVPFGDTAALAHAAESLIADPAHRSALGAAARERAAALFAADRIVAQYEEYYRSKL
;
A
#
# COMPACT_ATOMS: atom_id res chain seq x y z
N MET A 1 9.96 16.60 27.37
CA MET A 1 8.68 17.35 27.36
C MET A 1 7.65 16.45 26.70
N SER A 2 6.55 16.10 27.39
CA SER A 2 5.47 15.31 26.78
C SER A 2 4.92 16.09 25.58
N SER A 3 5.02 15.52 24.38
CA SER A 3 4.47 16.17 23.19
C SER A 3 2.95 16.26 23.33
N ARG A 4 2.35 17.41 22.97
CA ARG A 4 0.89 17.62 23.02
C ARG A 4 0.19 16.48 22.27
N GLN A 5 -0.77 15.83 22.92
CA GLN A 5 -1.70 14.88 22.29
C GLN A 5 -2.50 15.58 21.20
N LEU A 6 -2.64 14.97 20.04
CA LEU A 6 -3.45 15.46 18.93
C LEU A 6 -4.73 14.62 18.78
N LYS A 7 -5.77 15.25 18.26
CA LYS A 7 -7.00 14.61 17.81
C LYS A 7 -7.01 14.57 16.28
N ILE A 8 -6.93 13.39 15.71
CA ILE A 8 -6.67 13.19 14.29
C ILE A 8 -7.82 12.42 13.64
N GLY A 9 -8.49 13.06 12.69
CA GLY A 9 -9.41 12.39 11.79
C GLY A 9 -8.66 11.71 10.66
N ILE A 10 -8.92 10.44 10.37
CA ILE A 10 -8.33 9.71 9.25
C ILE A 10 -9.45 9.21 8.34
N THR A 11 -9.30 9.49 7.04
CA THR A 11 -10.23 9.00 6.00
C THR A 11 -9.46 8.27 4.92
N CYS A 12 -9.90 7.07 4.60
CA CYS A 12 -9.31 6.21 3.57
C CYS A 12 -10.38 5.33 2.91
N HIS A 13 -10.03 4.70 1.80
CA HIS A 13 -10.82 3.59 1.27
C HIS A 13 -10.70 2.39 2.21
N PRO A 14 -11.79 1.86 2.79
CA PRO A 14 -11.76 0.70 3.69
C PRO A 14 -11.60 -0.59 2.88
N SER A 15 -10.51 -0.70 2.15
CA SER A 15 -10.21 -1.84 1.29
C SER A 15 -8.95 -2.57 1.77
N VAL A 16 -8.84 -3.85 1.43
CA VAL A 16 -7.62 -4.68 1.62
C VAL A 16 -6.49 -4.25 0.65
N GLY A 17 -6.52 -3.01 0.18
CA GLY A 17 -5.47 -2.42 -0.67
C GLY A 17 -4.39 -1.72 0.15
N GLY A 18 -3.21 -1.54 -0.40
CA GLY A 18 -2.05 -0.99 0.31
C GLY A 18 -2.30 0.34 1.03
N SER A 19 -3.07 1.26 0.43
CA SER A 19 -3.40 2.55 1.06
C SER A 19 -4.37 2.44 2.24
N GLY A 20 -5.34 1.50 2.18
CA GLY A 20 -6.28 1.27 3.28
C GLY A 20 -5.58 0.64 4.48
N ILE A 21 -4.71 -0.34 4.24
CA ILE A 21 -3.87 -0.98 5.27
C ILE A 21 -2.96 0.08 5.92
N LEU A 22 -2.26 0.86 5.11
CA LEU A 22 -1.35 1.90 5.59
C LEU A 22 -2.07 2.93 6.48
N ALA A 23 -3.26 3.40 6.07
CA ALA A 23 -4.04 4.37 6.85
C ALA A 23 -4.49 3.78 8.19
N SER A 24 -4.86 2.49 8.23
CA SER A 24 -5.22 1.79 9.46
C SER A 24 -4.01 1.64 10.38
N GLU A 25 -2.88 1.14 9.89
CA GLU A 25 -1.64 0.99 10.64
C GLU A 25 -1.11 2.34 11.16
N LEU A 26 -1.20 3.42 10.35
CA LEU A 26 -0.84 4.76 10.79
C LEU A 26 -1.71 5.21 11.97
N GLY A 27 -3.01 4.97 11.92
CA GLY A 27 -3.91 5.31 13.03
C GLY A 27 -3.63 4.51 14.29
N GLU A 28 -3.32 3.21 14.17
CA GLU A 28 -2.94 2.35 15.30
C GLU A 28 -1.65 2.84 15.97
N GLU A 29 -0.61 3.09 15.17
CA GLU A 29 0.68 3.58 15.67
C GLU A 29 0.57 4.96 16.34
N LEU A 30 -0.21 5.87 15.76
CA LEU A 30 -0.49 7.18 16.36
C LEU A 30 -1.28 7.04 17.68
N ALA A 31 -2.25 6.13 17.74
CA ALA A 31 -3.00 5.85 18.98
C ALA A 31 -2.10 5.25 20.07
N ALA A 32 -1.18 4.34 19.70
CA ALA A 32 -0.19 3.78 20.61
C ALA A 32 0.74 4.86 21.19
N ARG A 33 1.00 5.93 20.43
CA ARG A 33 1.78 7.11 20.86
C ARG A 33 0.97 8.12 21.67
N GLY A 34 -0.30 7.85 21.92
CA GLY A 34 -1.18 8.62 22.80
C GLY A 34 -2.08 9.62 22.10
N HIS A 35 -2.13 9.68 20.78
CA HIS A 35 -3.08 10.49 20.02
C HIS A 35 -4.49 9.89 20.06
N GLU A 36 -5.53 10.72 19.83
CA GLU A 36 -6.92 10.31 19.69
C GLU A 36 -7.25 10.24 18.19
N ILE A 37 -7.71 9.07 17.71
CA ILE A 37 -7.89 8.79 16.30
C ILE A 37 -9.37 8.57 15.98
N HIS A 38 -9.85 9.26 14.95
CA HIS A 38 -11.23 9.20 14.47
C HIS A 38 -11.25 8.76 13.01
N PHE A 39 -11.52 7.47 12.76
CA PHE A 39 -11.70 6.97 11.41
C PHE A 39 -13.08 7.37 10.87
N ILE A 40 -13.12 7.94 9.66
CA ILE A 40 -14.34 8.41 8.99
C ILE A 40 -14.42 7.75 7.62
N SER A 41 -15.26 6.73 7.47
CA SER A 41 -15.48 6.03 6.20
C SER A 41 -16.80 5.24 6.19
N HIS A 42 -17.20 4.67 5.03
CA HIS A 42 -18.46 3.92 4.91
C HIS A 42 -18.42 2.52 5.52
N ALA A 43 -17.23 1.97 5.75
CA ALA A 43 -17.03 0.70 6.44
C ALA A 43 -15.80 0.78 7.34
N GLU A 44 -15.71 -0.09 8.34
CA GLU A 44 -14.54 -0.16 9.20
C GLU A 44 -13.27 -0.40 8.37
N PRO A 45 -12.18 0.33 8.66
CA PRO A 45 -10.88 0.06 8.06
C PRO A 45 -10.41 -1.37 8.35
N PHE A 46 -9.69 -1.94 7.40
CA PHE A 46 -9.18 -3.30 7.52
C PHE A 46 -8.21 -3.43 8.70
N ARG A 47 -8.34 -4.48 9.50
CA ARG A 47 -7.53 -4.76 10.70
C ARG A 47 -7.65 -3.72 11.83
N LEU A 48 -8.72 -2.94 11.90
CA LEU A 48 -8.87 -2.00 13.00
C LEU A 48 -9.02 -2.75 14.33
N PRO A 49 -8.18 -2.47 15.36
CA PRO A 49 -8.29 -3.13 16.66
C PRO A 49 -9.57 -2.67 17.36
N ARG A 50 -10.40 -3.64 17.81
CA ARG A 50 -11.69 -3.36 18.44
C ARG A 50 -11.61 -2.83 19.87
N ASP A 51 -10.48 -3.06 20.55
CA ASP A 51 -10.30 -2.76 21.98
C ASP A 51 -9.31 -1.62 22.26
N GLN A 52 -9.12 -0.71 21.31
CA GLN A 52 -8.26 0.46 21.50
C GLN A 52 -9.07 1.68 21.95
N PRO A 53 -8.94 2.14 23.20
CA PRO A 53 -9.77 3.22 23.76
C PRO A 53 -9.55 4.58 23.09
N ARG A 54 -8.50 4.73 22.30
CA ARG A 54 -8.15 5.97 21.58
C ARG A 54 -8.54 5.94 20.11
N ILE A 55 -9.17 4.88 19.64
CA ILE A 55 -9.59 4.73 18.25
C ILE A 55 -11.12 4.71 18.18
N HIS A 56 -11.68 5.61 17.40
CA HIS A 56 -13.11 5.78 17.22
C HIS A 56 -13.45 5.63 15.74
N PHE A 57 -14.54 4.90 15.45
CA PHE A 57 -15.04 4.75 14.09
C PHE A 57 -16.35 5.50 13.90
N HIS A 58 -16.42 6.31 12.85
CA HIS A 58 -17.57 7.11 12.48
C HIS A 58 -18.09 6.68 11.10
N PRO A 59 -19.14 5.84 11.06
CA PRO A 59 -19.66 5.35 9.79
C PRO A 59 -20.32 6.45 8.96
N VAL A 60 -19.98 6.51 7.69
CA VAL A 60 -20.63 7.35 6.69
C VAL A 60 -21.78 6.57 6.08
N LYS A 61 -23.01 7.03 6.29
CA LYS A 61 -24.19 6.43 5.68
C LYS A 61 -24.36 7.00 4.27
N VAL A 62 -24.31 6.14 3.28
CA VAL A 62 -24.63 6.48 1.89
C VAL A 62 -26.11 6.20 1.69
N ASN A 63 -26.86 7.21 1.27
CA ASN A 63 -28.29 7.02 0.99
C ASN A 63 -28.45 6.36 -0.38
N ASP A 64 -29.15 5.25 -0.39
CA ASP A 64 -29.63 4.60 -1.61
C ASP A 64 -31.03 5.18 -1.89
N TYR A 65 -31.09 6.17 -2.79
CA TYR A 65 -32.33 6.82 -3.17
C TYR A 65 -32.61 6.51 -4.64
N ASP A 66 -33.74 5.89 -4.91
CA ASP A 66 -34.10 5.32 -6.22
C ASP A 66 -33.99 6.30 -7.41
N LEU A 67 -34.05 7.61 -7.18
CA LEU A 67 -33.85 8.63 -8.21
C LEU A 67 -32.41 8.83 -8.60
N PHE A 68 -31.43 8.42 -7.78
CA PHE A 68 -30.02 8.57 -8.08
C PHE A 68 -29.48 7.28 -8.74
N LYS A 69 -29.18 7.37 -10.01
CA LYS A 69 -28.58 6.25 -10.75
C LYS A 69 -27.26 5.78 -10.14
N TYR A 70 -26.53 6.69 -9.49
CA TYR A 70 -25.26 6.43 -8.83
C TYR A 70 -25.31 7.01 -7.42
N PRO A 71 -25.15 6.19 -6.36
CA PRO A 71 -25.07 6.69 -4.99
C PRO A 71 -23.93 7.70 -4.84
N ASP A 72 -24.23 8.87 -4.30
CA ASP A 72 -23.21 9.86 -3.99
C ASP A 72 -22.58 9.56 -2.62
N TYR A 73 -21.29 9.34 -2.61
CA TYR A 73 -20.50 9.14 -1.39
C TYR A 73 -19.85 10.44 -0.89
N THR A 74 -19.52 11.36 -1.80
CA THR A 74 -18.74 12.56 -1.47
C THR A 74 -19.48 13.51 -0.54
N LEU A 75 -20.76 13.77 -0.77
CA LEU A 75 -21.54 14.65 0.08
C LEU A 75 -21.76 14.09 1.49
N PRO A 76 -22.25 12.85 1.68
CA PRO A 76 -22.35 12.25 3.02
C PRO A 76 -21.03 12.20 3.76
N LEU A 77 -19.91 11.93 3.07
CA LEU A 77 -18.58 11.94 3.65
C LEU A 77 -18.19 13.35 4.13
N SER A 78 -18.43 14.38 3.31
CA SER A 78 -18.14 15.77 3.68
C SER A 78 -18.91 16.21 4.92
N VAL A 79 -20.20 15.89 4.99
CA VAL A 79 -21.04 16.20 6.16
C VAL A 79 -20.49 15.48 7.39
N LYS A 80 -20.15 14.18 7.28
CA LYS A 80 -19.63 13.42 8.41
C LYS A 80 -18.26 13.95 8.86
N MET A 81 -17.38 14.33 7.95
CA MET A 81 -16.10 14.98 8.28
C MET A 81 -16.32 16.28 9.05
N ALA A 82 -17.27 17.12 8.63
CA ALA A 82 -17.61 18.37 9.32
C ALA A 82 -18.19 18.11 10.72
N GLU A 83 -19.13 17.17 10.85
CA GLU A 83 -19.73 16.78 12.15
C GLU A 83 -18.66 16.31 13.13
N VAL A 84 -17.82 15.34 12.73
CA VAL A 84 -16.78 14.74 13.58
C VAL A 84 -15.74 15.81 13.96
N SER A 85 -15.30 16.64 13.00
CA SER A 85 -14.36 17.71 13.25
C SER A 85 -14.87 18.71 14.30
N ALA A 86 -16.13 19.10 14.21
CA ALA A 86 -16.74 20.04 15.14
C ALA A 86 -17.00 19.42 16.53
N ALA A 87 -17.50 18.18 16.56
CA ALA A 87 -17.88 17.49 17.81
C ALA A 87 -16.67 17.12 18.65
N HIS A 88 -15.58 16.65 18.02
CA HIS A 88 -14.39 16.20 18.70
C HIS A 88 -13.26 17.23 18.72
N GLN A 89 -13.43 18.38 18.04
CA GLN A 89 -12.41 19.43 17.95
C GLN A 89 -11.10 18.86 17.39
N LEU A 90 -11.16 18.26 16.20
CA LEU A 90 -9.98 17.69 15.57
C LEU A 90 -8.91 18.74 15.34
N ASP A 91 -7.65 18.40 15.61
CA ASP A 91 -6.50 19.21 15.26
C ASP A 91 -6.12 19.01 13.78
N ILE A 92 -6.19 17.77 13.33
CA ILE A 92 -5.82 17.31 11.96
C ILE A 92 -6.98 16.53 11.36
N LEU A 93 -7.25 16.74 10.07
CA LEU A 93 -8.01 15.85 9.22
C LEU A 93 -7.08 15.32 8.11
N HIS A 94 -6.60 14.09 8.29
CA HIS A 94 -5.71 13.44 7.35
C HIS A 94 -6.50 12.54 6.40
N VAL A 95 -6.46 12.86 5.12
CA VAL A 95 -7.17 12.12 4.08
C VAL A 95 -6.20 11.42 3.14
N HIS A 96 -6.43 10.15 2.92
CA HIS A 96 -5.68 9.31 1.99
C HIS A 96 -6.45 9.22 0.67
N TYR A 97 -5.81 9.54 -0.43
CA TYR A 97 -6.34 9.77 -1.77
C TYR A 97 -7.01 11.13 -1.99
N ALA A 98 -6.70 11.73 -3.12
CA ALA A 98 -7.29 13.00 -3.51
C ALA A 98 -8.79 12.91 -3.79
N VAL A 99 -9.25 11.84 -4.46
CA VAL A 99 -10.66 11.63 -4.81
C VAL A 99 -11.17 10.32 -4.19
N PRO A 100 -12.29 10.34 -3.47
CA PRO A 100 -13.14 11.49 -3.19
C PRO A 100 -12.70 12.28 -1.93
N HIS A 101 -11.65 11.84 -1.21
CA HIS A 101 -11.42 12.22 0.18
C HIS A 101 -10.95 13.67 0.33
N ALA A 102 -9.98 14.15 -0.49
CA ALA A 102 -9.54 15.55 -0.39
C ALA A 102 -10.64 16.53 -0.85
N THR A 103 -11.40 16.18 -1.91
CA THR A 103 -12.54 16.98 -2.35
C THR A 103 -13.65 17.03 -1.30
N ALA A 104 -13.91 15.91 -0.62
CA ALA A 104 -14.85 15.87 0.50
C ALA A 104 -14.38 16.70 1.71
N ALA A 105 -13.08 16.64 2.04
CA ALA A 105 -12.50 17.45 3.12
C ALA A 105 -12.58 18.95 2.82
N MET A 106 -12.26 19.38 1.61
CA MET A 106 -12.42 20.77 1.17
C MET A 106 -13.87 21.25 1.36
N LEU A 107 -14.85 20.46 0.94
CA LEU A 107 -16.25 20.77 1.12
C LEU A 107 -16.63 20.79 2.62
N ALA A 108 -16.15 19.84 3.41
CA ALA A 108 -16.36 19.81 4.87
C ALA A 108 -15.84 21.09 5.54
N MET A 109 -14.66 21.58 5.16
CA MET A 109 -14.11 22.81 5.70
C MET A 109 -14.95 24.04 5.36
N SER A 110 -15.62 24.05 4.20
CA SER A 110 -16.52 25.15 3.84
C SER A 110 -17.80 25.21 4.72
N MET A 111 -18.20 24.08 5.30
CA MET A 111 -19.36 23.99 6.22
C MET A 111 -19.01 24.44 7.66
N LEU A 112 -17.74 24.55 8.00
CA LEU A 112 -17.30 24.88 9.36
C LEU A 112 -16.88 26.33 9.50
N PRO A 113 -17.18 26.97 10.67
CA PRO A 113 -16.56 28.23 11.03
C PRO A 113 -15.02 28.08 11.08
N VAL A 114 -14.28 29.11 10.68
CA VAL A 114 -12.83 29.06 10.56
C VAL A 114 -12.14 28.55 11.81
N PHE A 115 -12.59 28.97 13.01
CA PHE A 115 -12.00 28.57 14.30
C PHE A 115 -12.29 27.13 14.72
N LYS A 116 -13.12 26.38 13.96
CA LYS A 116 -13.42 24.95 14.18
C LYS A 116 -12.83 24.05 13.10
N ARG A 117 -12.07 24.61 12.16
CA ARG A 117 -11.47 23.84 11.07
C ARG A 117 -10.20 23.16 11.53
N PRO A 118 -10.08 21.82 11.42
CA PRO A 118 -8.79 21.15 11.56
C PRO A 118 -7.87 21.51 10.39
N ARG A 119 -6.58 21.25 10.52
CA ARG A 119 -5.64 21.29 9.41
C ARG A 119 -5.85 20.08 8.51
N VAL A 120 -6.05 20.30 7.22
CA VAL A 120 -6.27 19.24 6.23
C VAL A 120 -4.95 18.80 5.63
N ILE A 121 -4.63 17.52 5.81
CA ILE A 121 -3.45 16.87 5.19
C ILE A 121 -3.93 15.86 4.18
N VAL A 122 -3.33 15.86 2.99
CA VAL A 122 -3.66 14.93 1.89
C VAL A 122 -2.44 14.07 1.60
N THR A 123 -2.57 12.75 1.70
CA THR A 123 -1.56 11.81 1.21
C THR A 123 -2.00 11.20 -0.12
N LEU A 124 -1.17 11.40 -1.14
CA LEU A 124 -1.36 10.86 -2.49
C LEU A 124 -0.70 9.48 -2.61
N HIS A 125 -1.41 8.53 -3.23
CA HIS A 125 -0.99 7.12 -3.29
C HIS A 125 -0.65 6.61 -4.69
N GLY A 126 -0.92 7.36 -5.73
CA GLY A 126 -0.53 7.04 -7.11
C GLY A 126 -1.68 7.00 -8.09
N THR A 127 -2.72 6.19 -7.89
CA THR A 127 -3.89 6.11 -8.79
C THR A 127 -4.58 7.48 -8.92
N ASP A 128 -4.67 8.21 -7.83
CA ASP A 128 -5.21 9.57 -7.75
C ASP A 128 -4.39 10.60 -8.57
N VAL A 129 -3.11 10.35 -8.79
CA VAL A 129 -2.23 11.20 -9.59
C VAL A 129 -2.10 10.71 -11.02
N MET A 130 -1.68 9.43 -11.19
CA MET A 130 -1.27 8.89 -12.48
C MET A 130 -2.44 8.41 -13.36
N LEU A 131 -3.61 8.13 -12.77
CA LEU A 131 -4.81 7.75 -13.49
C LEU A 131 -5.85 8.87 -13.45
N LEU A 132 -6.35 9.21 -12.27
CA LEU A 132 -7.40 10.23 -12.12
C LEU A 132 -6.88 11.63 -12.34
N GLY A 133 -5.62 11.91 -12.00
CA GLY A 133 -5.00 13.22 -12.25
C GLY A 133 -4.87 13.56 -13.74
N CYS A 134 -4.73 12.54 -14.60
CA CYS A 134 -4.68 12.70 -16.05
C CYS A 134 -6.07 12.82 -16.69
N ASP A 135 -7.14 12.53 -15.96
CA ASP A 135 -8.52 12.58 -16.48
C ASP A 135 -9.07 14.00 -16.40
N ALA A 136 -9.57 14.52 -17.52
CA ALA A 136 -10.12 15.88 -17.63
C ALA A 136 -11.31 16.14 -16.68
N GLY A 137 -12.04 15.09 -16.29
CA GLY A 137 -13.16 15.20 -15.36
C GLY A 137 -12.73 15.24 -13.88
N TYR A 138 -11.51 14.79 -13.56
CA TYR A 138 -11.01 14.70 -12.17
C TYR A 138 -9.83 15.64 -11.89
N GLY A 139 -8.88 15.77 -12.82
CA GLY A 139 -7.63 16.50 -12.60
C GLY A 139 -7.81 17.92 -12.05
N PRO A 140 -8.69 18.77 -12.64
CA PRO A 140 -8.95 20.11 -12.12
C PRO A 140 -9.50 20.14 -10.69
N ALA A 141 -10.40 19.18 -10.34
CA ALA A 141 -10.96 19.08 -9.01
C ALA A 141 -9.92 18.61 -7.98
N ILE A 142 -9.05 17.66 -8.37
CA ILE A 142 -7.93 17.20 -7.55
C ILE A 142 -7.00 18.37 -7.26
N ARG A 143 -6.53 19.09 -8.28
CA ARG A 143 -5.64 20.23 -8.09
C ARG A 143 -6.25 21.26 -7.16
N HIS A 144 -7.52 21.63 -7.37
CA HIS A 144 -8.22 22.59 -6.52
C HIS A 144 -8.30 22.11 -5.05
N ALA A 145 -8.53 20.82 -4.81
CA ALA A 145 -8.55 20.28 -3.46
C ALA A 145 -7.15 20.30 -2.82
N LEU A 146 -6.09 20.04 -3.58
CA LEU A 146 -4.71 20.14 -3.09
C LEU A 146 -4.31 21.59 -2.77
N ASP A 147 -4.75 22.58 -3.58
CA ASP A 147 -4.53 24.00 -3.30
C ASP A 147 -5.23 24.47 -2.03
N ALA A 148 -6.35 23.84 -1.67
CA ALA A 148 -7.11 24.15 -0.46
C ALA A 148 -6.57 23.42 0.80
N ALA A 149 -5.68 22.43 0.66
CA ALA A 149 -5.13 21.66 1.76
C ALA A 149 -4.01 22.43 2.50
N ASP A 150 -3.89 22.23 3.83
CA ASP A 150 -2.79 22.78 4.63
C ASP A 150 -1.46 22.05 4.39
N GLY A 151 -1.52 20.82 3.91
CA GLY A 151 -0.36 20.03 3.56
C GLY A 151 -0.66 18.89 2.60
N VAL A 152 0.31 18.62 1.72
CA VAL A 152 0.25 17.51 0.74
C VAL A 152 1.47 16.64 0.91
N THR A 153 1.26 15.31 0.98
CA THR A 153 2.33 14.33 1.05
C THR A 153 2.22 13.29 -0.07
N THR A 154 3.33 12.68 -0.41
CA THR A 154 3.43 11.54 -1.34
C THR A 154 4.30 10.44 -0.75
N VAL A 155 4.12 9.23 -1.25
CA VAL A 155 4.80 8.04 -0.72
C VAL A 155 6.19 7.79 -1.33
N SER A 156 6.61 8.59 -2.32
CA SER A 156 7.91 8.48 -2.98
C SER A 156 8.30 9.76 -3.71
N GLN A 157 9.58 9.95 -4.02
CA GLN A 157 10.08 11.03 -4.85
C GLN A 157 9.57 10.90 -6.29
N PHE A 158 9.47 9.67 -6.78
CA PHE A 158 8.84 9.39 -8.07
C PHE A 158 7.43 9.99 -8.13
N LEU A 159 6.57 9.67 -7.16
CA LEU A 159 5.19 10.16 -7.14
C LEU A 159 5.14 11.69 -7.00
N LYS A 160 6.02 12.28 -6.19
CA LYS A 160 6.16 13.74 -6.10
C LYS A 160 6.45 14.38 -7.46
N GLY A 161 7.31 13.76 -8.27
CA GLY A 161 7.54 14.20 -9.65
C GLY A 161 6.27 14.10 -10.51
N GLN A 162 5.51 13.00 -10.38
CA GLN A 162 4.27 12.79 -11.13
C GLN A 162 3.17 13.80 -10.77
N VAL A 163 3.09 14.26 -9.52
CA VAL A 163 2.15 15.32 -9.10
C VAL A 163 2.35 16.59 -9.92
N ARG A 164 3.59 17.00 -10.15
CA ARG A 164 3.89 18.16 -11.01
C ARG A 164 3.52 17.91 -12.46
N THR A 165 3.86 16.73 -12.98
CA THR A 165 3.67 16.39 -14.38
C THR A 165 2.19 16.25 -14.76
N HIS A 166 1.39 15.61 -13.93
CA HIS A 166 0.01 15.25 -14.26
C HIS A 166 -1.05 16.20 -13.70
N LEU A 167 -0.77 16.85 -12.56
CA LEU A 167 -1.72 17.76 -11.92
C LEU A 167 -1.35 19.22 -12.09
N ASP A 168 -0.16 19.55 -12.63
CA ASP A 168 0.34 20.92 -12.70
C ASP A 168 0.27 21.63 -11.32
N TYR A 169 0.48 20.84 -10.25
CA TYR A 169 0.44 21.34 -8.88
C TYR A 169 1.82 21.83 -8.46
N MET A 170 1.92 23.13 -8.15
CA MET A 170 3.17 23.81 -7.82
C MET A 170 3.37 24.02 -6.31
N GLY A 171 2.41 23.60 -5.49
CA GLY A 171 2.52 23.68 -4.04
C GLY A 171 3.61 22.78 -3.48
N ASN A 172 3.93 22.95 -2.19
CA ASN A 172 4.90 22.10 -1.52
C ASN A 172 4.33 20.71 -1.30
N VAL A 173 5.08 19.68 -1.71
CA VAL A 173 4.75 18.27 -1.50
C VAL A 173 5.87 17.64 -0.69
N GLU A 174 5.54 17.14 0.50
CA GLU A 174 6.46 16.39 1.34
C GLU A 174 6.47 14.92 0.94
N VAL A 175 7.62 14.25 1.02
CA VAL A 175 7.72 12.82 0.77
C VAL A 175 7.84 12.10 2.10
N ILE A 176 6.80 11.37 2.47
CA ILE A 176 6.79 10.47 3.62
C ILE A 176 6.54 9.06 3.10
N PRO A 177 7.55 8.19 3.11
CA PRO A 177 7.42 6.85 2.55
C PRO A 177 6.36 6.01 3.27
N ASN A 178 5.87 4.97 2.60
CA ASN A 178 5.08 3.95 3.28
C ASN A 178 5.97 3.18 4.27
N PHE A 179 5.33 2.59 5.25
CA PHE A 179 5.93 1.68 6.21
C PHE A 179 5.14 0.37 6.25
N PHE A 180 5.67 -0.61 6.92
CA PHE A 180 4.97 -1.84 7.25
C PHE A 180 5.23 -2.19 8.72
N ALA A 181 4.14 -2.40 9.47
CA ALA A 181 4.16 -2.83 10.86
C ALA A 181 3.79 -4.32 10.93
N PRO A 182 4.77 -5.25 10.80
CA PRO A 182 4.48 -6.67 10.70
C PRO A 182 3.93 -7.22 12.02
N GLN A 183 2.88 -8.02 11.91
CA GLN A 183 2.43 -8.86 13.00
C GLN A 183 3.35 -10.09 13.10
N LYS A 184 3.40 -10.69 14.29
CA LYS A 184 4.14 -11.93 14.47
C LYS A 184 3.49 -13.06 13.68
N PRO A 185 4.24 -13.83 12.89
CA PRO A 185 3.70 -15.00 12.20
C PRO A 185 3.03 -15.96 13.19
N THR A 186 1.87 -16.47 12.81
CA THR A 186 1.08 -17.42 13.64
C THR A 186 1.51 -18.86 13.40
N ARG A 187 2.14 -19.15 12.26
CA ARG A 187 2.64 -20.47 11.85
C ARG A 187 4.13 -20.42 11.56
N THR A 188 4.80 -21.54 11.78
CA THR A 188 6.21 -21.67 11.42
C THR A 188 6.37 -21.76 9.89
N ARG A 189 7.56 -21.40 9.41
CA ARG A 189 7.95 -21.54 7.99
C ARG A 189 7.66 -22.94 7.47
N ASP A 190 8.08 -23.97 8.19
CA ASP A 190 7.93 -25.37 7.76
C ASP A 190 6.47 -25.81 7.73
N ALA A 191 5.66 -25.35 8.67
CA ALA A 191 4.22 -25.65 8.68
C ALA A 191 3.50 -25.08 7.46
N VAL A 192 3.79 -23.83 7.08
CA VAL A 192 3.21 -23.22 5.88
C VAL A 192 3.68 -23.93 4.62
N ARG A 193 4.96 -24.28 4.51
CA ARG A 193 5.51 -24.99 3.35
C ARG A 193 4.93 -26.40 3.21
N ALA A 194 4.75 -27.11 4.31
CA ALA A 194 4.12 -28.44 4.33
C ALA A 194 2.64 -28.37 3.90
N GLU A 195 1.89 -27.37 4.41
CA GLU A 195 0.49 -27.14 4.00
C GLU A 195 0.37 -26.84 2.49
N LEU A 196 1.34 -26.11 1.94
CA LEU A 196 1.40 -25.81 0.53
C LEU A 196 1.90 -26.97 -0.34
N GLY A 197 2.36 -28.08 0.27
CA GLY A 197 2.88 -29.24 -0.42
C GLY A 197 4.24 -29.00 -1.10
N LEU A 198 5.04 -28.08 -0.57
CA LEU A 198 6.40 -27.85 -1.09
C LEU A 198 7.32 -28.99 -0.67
N ALA A 199 8.09 -29.49 -1.62
CA ALA A 199 9.12 -30.50 -1.33
C ALA A 199 10.29 -29.90 -0.51
N PRO A 200 11.05 -30.74 0.23
CA PRO A 200 12.29 -30.30 0.87
C PRO A 200 13.26 -29.69 -0.14
N GLY A 201 13.73 -28.47 0.11
CA GLY A 201 14.64 -27.75 -0.79
C GLY A 201 13.98 -27.04 -1.98
N GLU A 202 12.70 -27.25 -2.23
CA GLU A 202 11.96 -26.53 -3.27
C GLU A 202 11.81 -25.05 -2.90
N ALA A 203 12.13 -24.12 -3.80
CA ALA A 203 12.04 -22.70 -3.52
C ALA A 203 10.59 -22.20 -3.53
N MET A 204 10.22 -21.34 -2.58
CA MET A 204 8.94 -20.66 -2.54
C MET A 204 9.09 -19.23 -3.07
N ILE A 205 8.60 -18.98 -4.27
CA ILE A 205 8.48 -17.64 -4.83
C ILE A 205 7.12 -17.08 -4.41
N LEU A 206 7.11 -15.85 -3.88
CA LEU A 206 5.90 -15.18 -3.44
C LEU A 206 5.53 -14.03 -4.38
N HIS A 207 4.26 -13.96 -4.76
CA HIS A 207 3.63 -12.79 -5.35
C HIS A 207 2.40 -12.41 -4.53
N ALA A 208 2.30 -11.18 -4.07
CA ALA A 208 1.14 -10.68 -3.34
C ALA A 208 0.58 -9.44 -4.02
N SER A 209 -0.67 -9.48 -4.50
CA SER A 209 -1.32 -8.33 -5.13
C SER A 209 -2.83 -8.50 -5.25
N ASN A 210 -3.52 -7.40 -5.57
CA ASN A 210 -4.96 -7.39 -5.86
C ASN A 210 -5.30 -7.75 -7.33
N LEU A 211 -4.36 -8.30 -8.07
CA LEU A 211 -4.47 -8.80 -9.46
C LEU A 211 -5.03 -7.77 -10.48
N ARG A 212 -4.93 -6.46 -10.19
CA ARG A 212 -5.33 -5.43 -11.17
C ARG A 212 -4.45 -5.48 -12.43
N PRO A 213 -4.93 -5.00 -13.59
CA PRO A 213 -4.17 -5.02 -14.84
C PRO A 213 -2.76 -4.44 -14.73
N VAL A 214 -2.58 -3.38 -13.93
CA VAL A 214 -1.27 -2.75 -13.68
C VAL A 214 -0.24 -3.69 -13.04
N LYS A 215 -0.67 -4.79 -12.41
CA LYS A 215 0.20 -5.80 -11.81
C LYS A 215 0.80 -6.76 -12.83
N ARG A 216 0.31 -6.72 -14.09
CA ARG A 216 0.81 -7.47 -15.22
C ARG A 216 1.04 -8.95 -14.91
N ILE A 217 -0.04 -9.61 -14.46
CA ILE A 217 -0.03 -11.04 -14.15
C ILE A 217 0.32 -11.88 -15.38
N ASP A 218 0.01 -11.38 -16.56
CA ASP A 218 0.47 -11.96 -17.85
C ASP A 218 1.99 -12.09 -17.90
N LEU A 219 2.74 -11.02 -17.53
CA LEU A 219 4.20 -11.03 -17.50
C LEU A 219 4.76 -11.88 -16.34
N LEU A 220 4.04 -11.97 -15.21
CA LEU A 220 4.39 -12.87 -14.12
C LEU A 220 4.39 -14.32 -14.59
N LEU A 221 3.32 -14.75 -15.24
CA LEU A 221 3.17 -16.12 -15.75
C LEU A 221 4.14 -16.43 -16.90
N GLN A 222 4.38 -15.46 -17.80
CA GLN A 222 5.40 -15.58 -18.85
C GLN A 222 6.80 -15.74 -18.24
N THR A 223 7.13 -15.00 -17.18
CA THR A 223 8.39 -15.14 -16.45
C THR A 223 8.53 -16.55 -15.86
N VAL A 224 7.49 -17.04 -15.18
CA VAL A 224 7.46 -18.40 -14.61
C VAL A 224 7.64 -19.49 -15.69
N ALA A 225 7.04 -19.32 -16.86
CA ALA A 225 7.19 -20.23 -17.98
C ALA A 225 8.63 -20.27 -18.53
N GLN A 226 9.39 -19.19 -18.41
CA GLN A 226 10.76 -19.09 -18.88
C GLN A 226 11.81 -19.61 -17.87
N ILE A 227 11.45 -19.77 -16.57
CA ILE A 227 12.32 -20.40 -15.58
C ILE A 227 12.54 -21.87 -15.95
N ARG A 228 13.81 -22.27 -16.05
CA ARG A 228 14.21 -23.60 -16.54
C ARG A 228 13.60 -24.73 -15.73
N PRO A 229 13.22 -25.86 -16.38
CA PRO A 229 12.54 -26.97 -15.71
C PRO A 229 13.35 -27.63 -14.59
N ARG A 230 14.68 -27.51 -14.61
CA ARG A 230 15.57 -28.10 -13.60
C ARG A 230 15.47 -27.40 -12.23
N GLU A 231 14.99 -26.17 -12.21
CA GLU A 231 14.86 -25.41 -10.95
C GLU A 231 13.55 -25.86 -10.24
N SER A 232 13.70 -26.33 -9.02
CA SER A 232 12.55 -26.76 -8.21
C SER A 232 11.98 -25.56 -7.43
N PHE A 233 10.78 -25.14 -7.84
CA PHE A 233 10.09 -24.02 -7.17
C PHE A 233 8.58 -24.11 -7.30
N LYS A 234 7.87 -23.43 -6.42
CA LYS A 234 6.46 -23.05 -6.54
C LYS A 234 6.31 -21.55 -6.46
N LEU A 235 5.50 -20.99 -7.38
CA LEU A 235 4.99 -19.63 -7.24
C LEU A 235 3.73 -19.66 -6.38
N VAL A 236 3.77 -19.03 -5.22
CA VAL A 236 2.61 -18.82 -4.35
C VAL A 236 2.07 -17.43 -4.59
N VAL A 237 0.84 -17.35 -5.07
CA VAL A 237 0.15 -16.07 -5.35
C VAL A 237 -0.88 -15.82 -4.27
N LEU A 238 -0.67 -14.75 -3.49
CA LEU A 238 -1.67 -14.22 -2.57
C LEU A 238 -2.54 -13.21 -3.31
N ALA A 239 -3.74 -13.64 -3.68
CA ALA A 239 -4.66 -12.86 -4.48
C ALA A 239 -5.66 -12.08 -3.62
N GLY A 240 -5.68 -10.76 -3.76
CA GLY A 240 -6.64 -9.88 -3.08
C GLY A 240 -8.05 -9.88 -3.69
N GLY A 241 -8.34 -10.79 -4.63
CA GLY A 241 -9.63 -10.92 -5.31
C GLY A 241 -9.71 -12.19 -6.14
N ASP A 242 -10.65 -12.26 -7.10
CA ASP A 242 -10.85 -13.40 -7.99
C ASP A 242 -9.59 -13.71 -8.80
N SER A 243 -9.14 -14.95 -8.73
CA SER A 243 -7.95 -15.47 -9.39
C SER A 243 -8.24 -16.36 -10.60
N SER A 244 -9.49 -16.52 -11.00
CA SER A 244 -9.90 -17.43 -12.10
C SER A 244 -9.17 -17.12 -13.41
N GLY A 245 -8.99 -15.84 -13.74
CA GLY A 245 -8.24 -15.40 -14.91
C GLY A 245 -6.77 -15.80 -14.88
N LEU A 246 -6.12 -15.74 -13.72
CA LEU A 246 -4.74 -16.16 -13.51
C LEU A 246 -4.60 -17.67 -13.76
N VAL A 247 -5.48 -18.48 -13.17
CA VAL A 247 -5.45 -19.95 -13.32
C VAL A 247 -5.67 -20.34 -14.78
N ALA A 248 -6.61 -19.69 -15.48
CA ALA A 248 -6.87 -19.94 -16.89
C ALA A 248 -5.66 -19.60 -17.77
N GLU A 249 -4.97 -18.50 -17.51
CA GLU A 249 -3.78 -18.12 -18.27
C GLU A 249 -2.57 -19.03 -17.97
N ALA A 250 -2.40 -19.44 -16.71
CA ALA A 250 -1.39 -20.41 -16.31
C ALA A 250 -1.57 -21.77 -17.03
N ALA A 251 -2.83 -22.20 -17.24
CA ALA A 251 -3.14 -23.41 -17.98
C ALA A 251 -2.71 -23.31 -19.46
N LYS A 252 -2.95 -22.17 -20.11
CA LYS A 252 -2.52 -21.94 -21.51
C LYS A 252 -0.99 -21.97 -21.65
N LEU A 253 -0.26 -21.48 -20.65
CA LEU A 253 1.19 -21.46 -20.64
C LEU A 253 1.82 -22.77 -20.14
N GLY A 254 1.02 -23.74 -19.70
CA GLY A 254 1.52 -25.02 -19.20
C GLY A 254 2.28 -24.93 -17.87
N VAL A 255 1.97 -23.97 -17.02
CA VAL A 255 2.67 -23.71 -15.75
C VAL A 255 1.81 -23.92 -14.51
N VAL A 256 0.60 -24.44 -14.65
CA VAL A 256 -0.36 -24.67 -13.53
C VAL A 256 0.30 -25.44 -12.37
N ASP A 257 1.06 -26.48 -12.69
CA ASP A 257 1.72 -27.32 -11.67
C ASP A 257 2.78 -26.59 -10.85
N ARG A 258 3.21 -25.40 -11.30
CA ARG A 258 4.17 -24.55 -10.60
C ARG A 258 3.52 -23.48 -9.73
N ILE A 259 2.19 -23.36 -9.74
CA ILE A 259 1.47 -22.23 -9.16
C ILE A 259 0.52 -22.71 -8.07
N ILE A 260 0.56 -22.03 -6.94
CA ILE A 260 -0.37 -22.20 -5.83
C ILE A 260 -1.04 -20.86 -5.57
N VAL A 261 -2.37 -20.80 -5.65
CA VAL A 261 -3.12 -19.57 -5.37
C VAL A 261 -3.79 -19.65 -4.01
N ARG A 262 -3.75 -18.55 -3.29
CA ARG A 262 -4.49 -18.34 -2.03
C ARG A 262 -5.22 -17.00 -2.11
N GLU A 263 -6.53 -17.04 -1.97
CA GLU A 263 -7.37 -15.84 -1.97
C GLU A 263 -7.70 -15.39 -0.56
N LYS A 264 -7.92 -14.07 -0.40
CA LYS A 264 -8.41 -13.46 0.85
C LYS A 264 -7.57 -13.81 2.08
N VAL A 265 -6.26 -13.92 1.89
CA VAL A 265 -5.33 -14.19 3.00
C VAL A 265 -5.27 -12.98 3.92
N THR A 266 -5.49 -13.21 5.22
CA THR A 266 -5.41 -12.16 6.26
C THR A 266 -4.07 -12.19 7.02
N ALA A 267 -3.48 -13.37 7.23
CA ALA A 267 -2.18 -13.56 7.89
C ALA A 267 -1.08 -13.69 6.82
N ILE A 268 -0.79 -12.58 6.14
CA ILE A 268 0.22 -12.57 5.06
C ILE A 268 1.62 -12.82 5.61
N GLU A 269 1.87 -12.47 6.86
CA GLU A 269 3.14 -12.62 7.56
C GLU A 269 3.60 -14.10 7.60
N ASP A 270 2.67 -15.04 7.68
CA ASP A 270 2.96 -16.47 7.63
C ASP A 270 3.61 -16.86 6.29
N TYR A 271 3.08 -16.35 5.20
CA TYR A 271 3.59 -16.62 3.84
C TYR A 271 4.88 -15.84 3.54
N LEU A 272 4.99 -14.60 4.01
CA LEU A 272 6.21 -13.80 3.91
C LEU A 272 7.37 -14.49 4.64
N ASN A 273 7.11 -15.02 5.85
CA ASN A 273 8.09 -15.78 6.62
C ASN A 273 8.47 -17.13 5.96
N ALA A 274 7.55 -17.71 5.17
CA ALA A 274 7.78 -18.98 4.48
C ALA A 274 8.47 -18.81 3.13
N ALA A 275 8.44 -17.62 2.52
CA ALA A 275 8.97 -17.34 1.20
C ALA A 275 10.51 -17.31 1.17
N ASP A 276 11.05 -17.60 -0.02
CA ASP A 276 12.46 -17.50 -0.33
C ASP A 276 12.78 -16.30 -1.20
N LEU A 277 11.83 -15.88 -2.05
CA LEU A 277 12.00 -14.86 -3.08
C LEU A 277 10.65 -14.21 -3.40
N GLY A 278 10.63 -12.88 -3.51
CA GLY A 278 9.50 -12.14 -4.07
C GLY A 278 9.65 -11.97 -5.59
N LEU A 279 8.54 -12.05 -6.35
CA LEU A 279 8.53 -11.81 -7.80
C LEU A 279 7.40 -10.83 -8.15
N PHE A 280 7.75 -9.65 -8.68
CA PHE A 280 6.80 -8.56 -8.93
C PHE A 280 6.96 -7.98 -10.32
N THR A 281 5.86 -7.97 -11.09
CA THR A 281 5.83 -7.65 -12.52
C THR A 281 5.02 -6.41 -12.84
N SER A 282 4.71 -5.59 -11.85
CA SER A 282 3.92 -4.37 -12.04
C SER A 282 4.49 -3.47 -13.14
N GLU A 283 3.59 -2.90 -13.95
CA GLU A 283 3.90 -1.91 -14.96
C GLU A 283 4.18 -0.52 -14.33
N MET A 284 3.51 -0.23 -13.24
CA MET A 284 3.63 1.02 -12.51
C MET A 284 3.39 0.81 -11.02
N GLU A 285 4.25 1.41 -10.20
CA GLU A 285 4.13 1.44 -8.75
C GLU A 285 4.49 2.82 -8.21
N SER A 286 3.71 3.32 -7.28
CA SER A 286 4.08 4.54 -6.56
C SER A 286 5.14 4.27 -5.47
N PHE A 287 5.13 3.04 -4.89
CA PHE A 287 6.06 2.61 -3.85
C PHE A 287 6.31 1.09 -3.89
N CYS A 288 5.27 0.28 -4.00
CA CYS A 288 5.23 -1.18 -3.89
C CYS A 288 5.37 -1.71 -2.46
N LEU A 289 4.27 -1.63 -1.70
CA LEU A 289 4.23 -2.11 -0.31
C LEU A 289 4.58 -3.61 -0.21
N SER A 290 4.14 -4.44 -1.15
CA SER A 290 4.41 -5.88 -1.13
C SER A 290 5.91 -6.23 -1.21
N ILE A 291 6.72 -5.37 -1.85
CA ILE A 291 8.18 -5.52 -1.81
C ILE A 291 8.71 -5.18 -0.41
N LEU A 292 8.24 -4.10 0.21
CA LEU A 292 8.63 -3.74 1.58
C LEU A 292 8.24 -4.83 2.58
N GLU A 293 7.04 -5.38 2.46
CA GLU A 293 6.57 -6.52 3.24
C GLU A 293 7.53 -7.71 3.13
N ALA A 294 7.90 -8.10 1.90
CA ALA A 294 8.87 -9.17 1.66
C ALA A 294 10.25 -8.85 2.27
N MET A 295 10.77 -7.64 2.07
CA MET A 295 12.05 -7.19 2.64
C MET A 295 12.06 -7.29 4.16
N THR A 296 10.98 -6.95 4.84
CA THR A 296 10.86 -6.99 6.30
C THR A 296 11.05 -8.41 6.85
N PHE A 297 10.67 -9.43 6.08
CA PHE A 297 10.91 -10.83 6.40
C PHE A 297 12.23 -11.39 5.85
N GLY A 298 13.08 -10.55 5.26
CA GLY A 298 14.36 -10.98 4.66
C GLY A 298 14.17 -11.78 3.38
N CYS A 299 13.04 -11.60 2.70
CA CYS A 299 12.76 -12.19 1.40
C CYS A 299 13.17 -11.16 0.32
N PRO A 300 14.29 -11.36 -0.42
CA PRO A 300 14.70 -10.44 -1.47
C PRO A 300 13.72 -10.52 -2.63
N SER A 301 13.59 -9.43 -3.39
CA SER A 301 12.64 -9.37 -4.50
C SER A 301 13.35 -9.26 -5.84
N VAL A 302 12.77 -9.93 -6.85
CA VAL A 302 13.07 -9.73 -8.27
C VAL A 302 11.87 -8.98 -8.87
N ALA A 303 12.10 -7.82 -9.48
CA ALA A 303 11.03 -6.96 -9.95
C ALA A 303 11.44 -6.13 -11.16
N PHE A 304 10.46 -5.56 -11.86
CA PHE A 304 10.73 -4.51 -12.82
C PHE A 304 11.12 -3.19 -12.14
N ALA A 305 12.08 -2.48 -12.73
CA ALA A 305 12.56 -1.18 -12.26
C ALA A 305 11.57 -0.07 -12.67
N VAL A 306 10.39 -0.03 -12.06
CA VAL A 306 9.31 0.92 -12.41
C VAL A 306 8.93 1.80 -11.23
N GLY A 307 8.58 3.04 -11.53
CA GLY A 307 8.01 3.97 -10.57
C GLY A 307 8.88 4.18 -9.33
N GLY A 308 8.29 4.01 -8.15
CA GLY A 308 8.96 4.13 -6.85
C GLY A 308 9.72 2.88 -6.40
N ILE A 309 9.68 1.76 -7.12
CA ILE A 309 10.39 0.53 -6.74
C ILE A 309 11.90 0.75 -6.53
N PRO A 310 12.63 1.51 -7.39
CA PRO A 310 14.06 1.78 -7.18
C PRO A 310 14.37 2.59 -5.91
N GLU A 311 13.40 3.28 -5.33
CA GLU A 311 13.56 3.96 -4.03
C GLU A 311 13.50 2.97 -2.85
N VAL A 312 12.76 1.86 -3.02
CA VAL A 312 12.64 0.79 -2.01
C VAL A 312 13.80 -0.20 -2.12
N VAL A 313 14.12 -0.67 -3.33
CA VAL A 313 15.15 -1.68 -3.60
C VAL A 313 16.29 -1.09 -4.41
N GLU A 314 17.50 -1.16 -3.89
CA GLU A 314 18.72 -0.93 -4.67
C GLU A 314 19.14 -2.27 -5.31
N SER A 315 19.10 -2.32 -6.66
CA SER A 315 19.40 -3.54 -7.41
C SER A 315 20.82 -4.05 -7.14
N GLY A 316 20.93 -5.36 -6.92
CA GLY A 316 22.20 -6.03 -6.58
C GLY A 316 22.58 -5.96 -5.10
N LYS A 317 21.84 -5.20 -4.26
CA LYS A 317 22.06 -5.12 -2.82
C LYS A 317 20.91 -5.66 -1.98
N HIS A 318 19.69 -5.35 -2.38
CA HIS A 318 18.48 -5.69 -1.62
C HIS A 318 17.51 -6.58 -2.40
N GLY A 319 17.84 -6.88 -3.64
CA GLY A 319 17.08 -7.63 -4.61
C GLY A 319 17.62 -7.38 -6.02
N VAL A 320 16.89 -7.80 -7.05
CA VAL A 320 17.30 -7.59 -8.44
C VAL A 320 16.20 -6.86 -9.19
N LEU A 321 16.55 -5.72 -9.80
CA LEU A 321 15.65 -4.96 -10.65
C LEU A 321 16.10 -5.06 -12.11
N VAL A 322 15.14 -5.32 -13.00
CA VAL A 322 15.36 -5.40 -14.45
C VAL A 322 14.44 -4.42 -15.20
N PRO A 323 14.76 -4.06 -16.45
CA PRO A 323 13.90 -3.19 -17.24
C PRO A 323 12.47 -3.74 -17.39
N PHE A 324 11.47 -2.84 -17.44
CA PHE A 324 10.08 -3.24 -17.63
C PHE A 324 9.89 -4.04 -18.93
N GLY A 325 9.17 -5.15 -18.82
CA GLY A 325 8.83 -6.02 -19.94
C GLY A 325 9.90 -7.07 -20.27
N ASP A 326 11.11 -6.98 -19.71
CA ASP A 326 12.15 -8.00 -19.91
C ASP A 326 11.93 -9.22 -19.01
N THR A 327 10.97 -10.05 -19.39
CA THR A 327 10.62 -11.29 -18.67
C THR A 327 11.76 -12.31 -18.70
N ALA A 328 12.63 -12.29 -19.72
CA ALA A 328 13.77 -13.19 -19.80
C ALA A 328 14.83 -12.84 -18.75
N ALA A 329 15.18 -11.54 -18.62
CA ALA A 329 16.08 -11.08 -17.56
C ALA A 329 15.47 -11.34 -16.17
N LEU A 330 14.15 -11.16 -16.00
CA LEU A 330 13.44 -11.41 -14.75
C LEU A 330 13.51 -12.90 -14.37
N ALA A 331 13.27 -13.81 -15.34
CA ALA A 331 13.38 -15.25 -15.14
C ALA A 331 14.83 -15.66 -14.80
N HIS A 332 15.83 -15.13 -15.51
CA HIS A 332 17.23 -15.41 -15.23
C HIS A 332 17.66 -14.94 -13.83
N ALA A 333 17.20 -13.76 -13.40
CA ALA A 333 17.46 -13.26 -12.06
C ALA A 333 16.84 -14.17 -10.98
N ALA A 334 15.59 -14.60 -11.18
CA ALA A 334 14.92 -15.54 -10.28
C ALA A 334 15.66 -16.90 -10.22
N GLU A 335 16.05 -17.46 -11.37
CA GLU A 335 16.85 -18.68 -11.46
C GLU A 335 18.16 -18.59 -10.67
N SER A 336 18.89 -17.49 -10.85
CA SER A 336 20.17 -17.29 -10.17
C SER A 336 20.00 -17.28 -8.65
N LEU A 337 18.93 -16.67 -8.13
CA LEU A 337 18.65 -16.64 -6.70
C LEU A 337 18.06 -17.97 -6.18
N ILE A 338 17.36 -18.75 -7.00
CA ILE A 338 16.94 -20.12 -6.65
C ILE A 338 18.18 -21.02 -6.53
N ALA A 339 19.10 -20.95 -7.49
CA ALA A 339 20.27 -21.79 -7.57
C ALA A 339 21.35 -21.46 -6.54
N ASP A 340 21.38 -20.24 -6.01
CA ASP A 340 22.34 -19.78 -4.99
C ASP A 340 21.66 -19.31 -3.71
N PRO A 341 21.32 -20.21 -2.77
CA PRO A 341 20.70 -19.87 -1.50
C PRO A 341 21.56 -18.95 -0.62
N ALA A 342 22.89 -19.01 -0.73
CA ALA A 342 23.79 -18.17 0.05
C ALA A 342 23.71 -16.71 -0.39
N HIS A 343 23.78 -16.46 -1.70
CA HIS A 343 23.61 -15.13 -2.26
C HIS A 343 22.20 -14.58 -2.00
N ARG A 344 21.15 -15.41 -2.19
CA ARG A 344 19.78 -15.05 -1.87
C ARG A 344 19.62 -14.62 -0.39
N SER A 345 20.21 -15.38 0.53
CA SER A 345 20.17 -15.07 1.97
C SER A 345 20.88 -13.76 2.30
N ALA A 346 22.03 -13.49 1.64
CA ALA A 346 22.77 -12.23 1.83
C ALA A 346 21.96 -11.03 1.37
N LEU A 347 21.33 -11.10 0.18
CA LEU A 347 20.43 -10.05 -0.31
C LEU A 347 19.22 -9.86 0.63
N GLY A 348 18.64 -10.95 1.14
CA GLY A 348 17.53 -10.91 2.06
C GLY A 348 17.88 -10.25 3.40
N ALA A 349 19.06 -10.54 3.95
CA ALA A 349 19.56 -9.88 5.16
C ALA A 349 19.73 -8.37 4.95
N ALA A 350 20.39 -7.97 3.86
CA ALA A 350 20.53 -6.55 3.52
C ALA A 350 19.19 -5.85 3.25
N ALA A 351 18.23 -6.55 2.62
CA ALA A 351 16.88 -6.04 2.41
C ALA A 351 16.16 -5.77 3.74
N ARG A 352 16.26 -6.69 4.70
CA ARG A 352 15.69 -6.52 6.04
C ARG A 352 16.31 -5.35 6.79
N GLU A 353 17.62 -5.21 6.75
CA GLU A 353 18.33 -4.08 7.36
C GLU A 353 17.87 -2.75 6.76
N ARG A 354 17.75 -2.66 5.42
CA ARG A 354 17.25 -1.46 4.76
C ARG A 354 15.80 -1.16 5.16
N ALA A 355 14.91 -2.17 5.18
CA ALA A 355 13.52 -1.99 5.60
C ALA A 355 13.44 -1.43 7.03
N ALA A 356 14.20 -2.00 7.97
CA ALA A 356 14.28 -1.52 9.35
C ALA A 356 14.89 -0.11 9.47
N ALA A 357 15.90 0.21 8.66
CA ALA A 357 16.57 1.49 8.73
C ALA A 357 15.76 2.66 8.14
N LEU A 358 15.02 2.42 7.04
CA LEU A 358 14.37 3.50 6.29
C LEU A 358 12.84 3.51 6.40
N PHE A 359 12.21 2.37 6.61
CA PHE A 359 10.76 2.18 6.47
C PHE A 359 10.11 1.59 7.74
N ALA A 360 10.80 1.61 8.88
CA ALA A 360 10.23 1.19 10.15
C ALA A 360 9.07 2.11 10.57
N ALA A 361 8.00 1.53 11.12
CA ALA A 361 6.81 2.25 11.56
C ALA A 361 7.17 3.42 12.49
N ASP A 362 7.99 3.17 13.52
CA ASP A 362 8.43 4.21 14.45
C ASP A 362 9.04 5.44 13.78
N ARG A 363 9.86 5.22 12.76
CA ARG A 363 10.51 6.30 12.00
C ARG A 363 9.51 7.08 11.15
N ILE A 364 8.65 6.37 10.42
CA ILE A 364 7.73 7.02 9.47
C ILE A 364 6.59 7.72 10.21
N VAL A 365 6.06 7.10 11.25
CA VAL A 365 5.02 7.73 12.08
C VAL A 365 5.55 8.99 12.77
N ALA A 366 6.81 9.00 13.22
CA ALA A 366 7.44 10.21 13.77
C ALA A 366 7.52 11.35 12.73
N GLN A 367 7.77 11.02 11.43
CA GLN A 367 7.75 12.03 10.36
C GLN A 367 6.34 12.61 10.16
N TYR A 368 5.29 11.76 10.22
CA TYR A 368 3.90 12.26 10.18
C TYR A 368 3.58 13.15 11.38
N GLU A 369 3.98 12.77 12.61
CA GLU A 369 3.77 13.62 13.80
C GLU A 369 4.46 14.97 13.67
N GLU A 370 5.71 15.00 13.19
CA GLU A 370 6.46 16.24 12.95
C GLU A 370 5.76 17.08 11.88
N TYR A 371 5.34 16.45 10.77
CA TYR A 371 4.62 17.13 9.71
C TYR A 371 3.30 17.72 10.18
N TYR A 372 2.50 16.98 10.95
CA TYR A 372 1.26 17.51 11.54
C TYR A 372 1.53 18.73 12.43
N ARG A 373 2.52 18.64 13.32
CA ARG A 373 2.89 19.76 14.20
C ARG A 373 3.36 20.99 13.44
N SER A 374 4.02 20.82 12.32
CA SER A 374 4.47 21.92 11.46
C SER A 374 3.31 22.69 10.79
N LYS A 375 2.09 22.12 10.81
CA LYS A 375 0.89 22.72 10.22
C LYS A 375 -0.04 23.38 11.24
N LEU A 376 0.15 23.10 12.52
CA LEU A 376 -0.63 23.71 13.62
C LEU A 376 -0.12 25.07 14.00
#